data_3c38133e65c4d21920ed57e3efda484a
#
_entry.id   3c38133e65c4d21920ed57e3efda484a
#
_cell.length_a   1.000
_cell.length_b   1.000
_cell.length_c   1.000
_cell.angle_alpha   90.00
_cell.angle_beta   90.00
_cell.angle_gamma   90.00
#
_symmetry.space_group_name_H-M   'P 1'
#
loop_
_entity.id
_entity.type
_entity.pdbx_description
1 polymer ?
#
loop_
_entity_poly.entity_id
_entity_poly.type
_entity_poly.pdbx_seq_one_letter_code
_entity_poly.pdbx_strand_id
1 'polypeptide(L)'
;MSANTEKHVPLLQVIDLHTSFKTDKGEVKAVNGVTYTLEEGKSLGIVGESGSGKSVSAYSIMQILDGNGHITQGKVLFKGEDITKYTPKQMEDFRGKHCAMIFQDPMTSLNPVYTVGNQIMEAITTHNNVGRQEAEKKAKEMLELVGINDAARRLKQYPHELSGGMRQRVMIAMALVSEPSILIADEPTTALDVTIQAQILELMMDLQKKLGMAIIIVTHDLGVIAQMSDEIVVMYGGRICERGTAEDIFYNPCHEYTKGLLRSIPSVNNMKKKLIPIAGTPINLLNMPKGCAFCARCDNAMKICLTQVPDEVRIDKTHLASCWINIRDNKYLHEEKAEVNA
;
A
#
# COMPACT_ATOMS: atom_id res chain seq x y z
N MET A 1 -40.50 -13.70 -5.97
CA MET A 1 -39.40 -13.17 -6.75
C MET A 1 -38.24 -13.01 -5.81
N SER A 2 -37.32 -13.98 -5.77
CA SER A 2 -36.12 -13.94 -4.97
C SER A 2 -35.15 -12.94 -5.62
N ALA A 3 -34.89 -11.84 -4.94
CA ALA A 3 -33.82 -10.94 -5.31
C ALA A 3 -32.49 -11.70 -5.23
N ASN A 4 -31.91 -12.01 -6.37
CA ASN A 4 -30.56 -12.54 -6.49
C ASN A 4 -29.61 -11.38 -6.11
N THR A 5 -29.27 -11.25 -4.84
CA THR A 5 -28.19 -10.37 -4.42
C THR A 5 -26.90 -11.01 -4.94
N GLU A 6 -26.47 -10.62 -6.12
CA GLU A 6 -25.09 -10.89 -6.56
C GLU A 6 -24.17 -10.43 -5.44
N LYS A 7 -23.45 -11.39 -4.83
CA LYS A 7 -22.46 -11.06 -3.80
C LYS A 7 -21.40 -10.19 -4.48
N HIS A 8 -21.36 -8.93 -4.10
CA HIS A 8 -20.30 -8.02 -4.53
C HIS A 8 -18.93 -8.62 -4.12
N VAL A 9 -18.08 -8.86 -5.12
CA VAL A 9 -16.76 -9.44 -4.91
C VAL A 9 -15.74 -8.31 -5.09
N PRO A 10 -15.02 -7.91 -4.04
CA PRO A 10 -13.96 -6.92 -4.16
C PRO A 10 -12.89 -7.32 -5.18
N LEU A 11 -12.23 -6.34 -5.78
CA LEU A 11 -11.15 -6.56 -6.74
C LEU A 11 -9.99 -7.34 -6.11
N LEU A 12 -9.59 -6.94 -4.90
CA LEU A 12 -8.55 -7.61 -4.13
C LEU A 12 -8.99 -7.75 -2.66
N GLN A 13 -8.74 -8.93 -2.07
CA GLN A 13 -8.93 -9.18 -0.65
C GLN A 13 -7.67 -9.82 -0.08
N VAL A 14 -7.11 -9.20 0.92
CA VAL A 14 -6.05 -9.79 1.77
C VAL A 14 -6.72 -10.25 3.06
N ILE A 15 -6.59 -11.53 3.39
CA ILE A 15 -7.31 -12.16 4.50
C ILE A 15 -6.33 -12.86 5.40
N ASP A 16 -6.21 -12.38 6.65
CA ASP A 16 -5.35 -12.95 7.71
C ASP A 16 -3.93 -13.26 7.21
N LEU A 17 -3.34 -12.31 6.47
CA LEU A 17 -2.04 -12.50 5.85
C LEU A 17 -0.92 -12.48 6.89
N HIS A 18 -0.09 -13.52 6.87
CA HIS A 18 1.14 -13.62 7.65
C HIS A 18 2.31 -13.84 6.71
N THR A 19 3.36 -13.03 6.88
CA THR A 19 4.59 -13.15 6.10
C THR A 19 5.80 -13.08 7.03
N SER A 20 6.68 -14.06 6.92
CA SER A 20 7.86 -14.19 7.75
C SER A 20 9.14 -14.33 6.92
N PHE A 21 10.24 -13.91 7.52
CA PHE A 21 11.59 -14.07 6.98
C PHE A 21 12.44 -14.93 7.91
N LYS A 22 13.06 -15.96 7.37
CA LYS A 22 14.03 -16.77 8.13
C LYS A 22 15.38 -16.08 8.13
N THR A 23 15.90 -15.78 9.31
CA THR A 23 17.22 -15.16 9.49
C THR A 23 18.08 -16.01 10.42
N ASP A 24 19.39 -15.79 10.43
CA ASP A 24 20.32 -16.47 11.34
C ASP A 24 20.00 -16.21 12.83
N LYS A 25 19.30 -15.10 13.13
CA LYS A 25 18.89 -14.71 14.49
C LYS A 25 17.49 -15.21 14.88
N GLY A 26 16.77 -15.86 13.96
CA GLY A 26 15.43 -16.35 14.17
C GLY A 26 14.45 -15.91 13.07
N GLU A 27 13.17 -16.15 13.31
CA GLU A 27 12.08 -15.79 12.39
C GLU A 27 11.58 -14.38 12.66
N VAL A 28 11.59 -13.53 11.63
CA VAL A 28 11.04 -12.17 11.66
C VAL A 28 9.63 -12.20 11.06
N LYS A 29 8.61 -11.97 11.89
CA LYS A 29 7.21 -11.89 11.46
C LYS A 29 6.88 -10.49 10.97
N ALA A 30 7.18 -10.22 9.71
CA ALA A 30 7.04 -8.89 9.12
C ALA A 30 5.59 -8.46 8.88
N VAL A 31 4.69 -9.42 8.58
CA VAL A 31 3.24 -9.23 8.52
C VAL A 31 2.60 -10.30 9.38
N ASN A 32 1.61 -9.92 10.20
CA ASN A 32 1.10 -10.78 11.25
C ASN A 32 -0.42 -10.61 11.45
N GLY A 33 -1.21 -11.25 10.59
CA GLY A 33 -2.68 -11.24 10.63
C GLY A 33 -3.28 -9.97 10.03
N VAL A 34 -2.86 -9.59 8.82
CA VAL A 34 -3.35 -8.37 8.14
C VAL A 34 -4.54 -8.71 7.24
N THR A 35 -5.63 -7.94 7.39
CA THR A 35 -6.85 -8.09 6.58
C THR A 35 -7.32 -6.75 6.06
N TYR A 36 -7.43 -6.61 4.73
CA TYR A 36 -8.00 -5.43 4.06
C TYR A 36 -8.53 -5.80 2.67
N THR A 37 -9.33 -4.91 2.11
CA THR A 37 -9.94 -5.06 0.79
C THR A 37 -9.60 -3.87 -0.10
N LEU A 38 -9.66 -4.07 -1.41
CA LEU A 38 -9.55 -3.02 -2.41
C LEU A 38 -10.66 -3.22 -3.43
N GLU A 39 -11.50 -2.21 -3.58
CA GLU A 39 -12.56 -2.18 -4.57
C GLU A 39 -12.05 -1.70 -5.94
N GLU A 40 -12.76 -2.06 -7.00
CA GLU A 40 -12.41 -1.62 -8.36
C GLU A 40 -12.48 -0.09 -8.47
N GLY A 41 -11.47 0.52 -9.08
CA GLY A 41 -11.36 1.97 -9.25
C GLY A 41 -11.11 2.76 -7.97
N LYS A 42 -10.96 2.09 -6.81
CA LYS A 42 -10.71 2.71 -5.52
C LYS A 42 -9.23 2.76 -5.16
N SER A 43 -8.92 3.60 -4.16
CA SER A 43 -7.57 3.78 -3.65
C SER A 43 -7.48 3.40 -2.17
N LEU A 44 -6.46 2.59 -1.84
CA LEU A 44 -6.13 2.16 -0.49
C LEU A 44 -4.75 2.71 -0.10
N GLY A 45 -4.71 3.50 0.97
CA GLY A 45 -3.46 3.97 1.55
C GLY A 45 -2.99 3.05 2.67
N ILE A 46 -1.74 2.59 2.63
CA ILE A 46 -1.11 1.84 3.71
C ILE A 46 -0.01 2.71 4.32
N VAL A 47 -0.19 3.12 5.56
CA VAL A 47 0.71 4.07 6.24
C VAL A 47 1.28 3.51 7.54
N GLY A 48 2.45 4.00 7.93
CA GLY A 48 3.13 3.65 9.18
C GLY A 48 4.63 3.93 9.12
N GLU A 49 5.32 3.80 10.25
CA GLU A 49 6.79 3.97 10.32
C GLU A 49 7.54 2.94 9.48
N SER A 50 8.82 3.21 9.20
CA SER A 50 9.71 2.23 8.57
C SER A 50 9.76 0.93 9.39
N GLY A 51 9.76 -0.23 8.72
CA GLY A 51 9.73 -1.53 9.38
C GLY A 51 8.36 -1.95 9.95
N SER A 52 7.27 -1.23 9.69
CA SER A 52 5.93 -1.62 10.16
C SER A 52 5.26 -2.75 9.34
N GLY A 53 5.89 -3.22 8.25
CA GLY A 53 5.40 -4.32 7.42
C GLY A 53 4.66 -3.91 6.15
N LYS A 54 4.51 -2.62 5.85
CA LYS A 54 3.76 -2.08 4.70
C LYS A 54 4.21 -2.67 3.36
N SER A 55 5.47 -2.44 2.98
CA SER A 55 6.05 -2.92 1.72
C SER A 55 6.03 -4.45 1.64
N VAL A 56 6.27 -5.14 2.78
CA VAL A 56 6.19 -6.61 2.82
C VAL A 56 4.76 -7.10 2.54
N SER A 57 3.73 -6.40 3.04
CA SER A 57 2.33 -6.72 2.72
C SER A 57 2.07 -6.57 1.21
N ALA A 58 2.55 -5.49 0.60
CA ALA A 58 2.45 -5.25 -0.84
C ALA A 58 3.22 -6.30 -1.67
N TYR A 59 4.46 -6.62 -1.27
CA TYR A 59 5.29 -7.64 -1.94
C TYR A 59 4.70 -9.05 -1.81
N SER A 60 3.99 -9.32 -0.72
CA SER A 60 3.27 -10.58 -0.53
C SER A 60 2.16 -10.76 -1.56
N ILE A 61 1.42 -9.70 -1.93
CA ILE A 61 0.41 -9.74 -2.99
C ILE A 61 1.07 -10.11 -4.33
N MET A 62 2.20 -9.50 -4.63
CA MET A 62 2.96 -9.74 -5.86
C MET A 62 3.78 -11.03 -5.82
N GLN A 63 3.91 -11.69 -4.66
CA GLN A 63 4.81 -12.84 -4.43
C GLN A 63 6.24 -12.57 -4.92
N ILE A 64 6.79 -11.39 -4.60
CA ILE A 64 8.15 -10.96 -4.92
C ILE A 64 8.98 -10.77 -3.64
N LEU A 65 8.74 -11.62 -2.65
CA LEU A 65 9.50 -11.62 -1.41
C LEU A 65 10.94 -12.08 -1.67
N ASP A 66 11.90 -11.52 -0.93
CA ASP A 66 13.27 -11.98 -0.96
C ASP A 66 13.36 -13.47 -0.64
N GLY A 67 14.44 -14.16 -1.07
CA GLY A 67 14.56 -15.62 -1.08
C GLY A 67 14.35 -16.33 0.26
N ASN A 68 14.44 -15.62 1.40
CA ASN A 68 14.16 -16.14 2.75
C ASN A 68 12.77 -15.75 3.27
N GLY A 69 12.00 -14.96 2.49
CA GLY A 69 10.64 -14.52 2.82
C GLY A 69 9.58 -15.47 2.27
N HIS A 70 8.55 -15.74 3.05
CA HIS A 70 7.42 -16.58 2.62
C HIS A 70 6.13 -16.24 3.35
N ILE A 71 5.00 -16.44 2.66
CA ILE A 71 3.67 -16.36 3.27
C ILE A 71 3.49 -17.62 4.12
N THR A 72 3.26 -17.45 5.42
CA THR A 72 3.08 -18.55 6.37
C THR A 72 1.62 -18.92 6.59
N GLN A 73 0.71 -17.96 6.45
CA GLN A 73 -0.72 -18.12 6.66
C GLN A 73 -1.49 -17.04 5.90
N GLY A 74 -2.79 -17.27 5.71
CA GLY A 74 -3.71 -16.33 5.09
C GLY A 74 -3.90 -16.57 3.60
N LYS A 75 -4.62 -15.64 2.95
CA LYS A 75 -4.97 -15.71 1.54
C LYS A 75 -4.92 -14.33 0.91
N VAL A 76 -4.64 -14.29 -0.37
CA VAL A 76 -4.83 -13.11 -1.21
C VAL A 76 -5.77 -13.51 -2.34
N LEU A 77 -6.95 -12.90 -2.39
CA LEU A 77 -7.95 -13.18 -3.42
C LEU A 77 -7.97 -12.03 -4.43
N PHE A 78 -7.81 -12.35 -5.70
CA PHE A 78 -8.03 -11.42 -6.80
C PHE A 78 -9.32 -11.82 -7.54
N LYS A 79 -10.31 -10.95 -7.57
CA LYS A 79 -11.65 -11.25 -8.12
C LYS A 79 -12.25 -12.55 -7.58
N GLY A 80 -11.98 -12.85 -6.29
CA GLY A 80 -12.44 -14.06 -5.60
C GLY A 80 -11.55 -15.30 -5.78
N GLU A 81 -10.53 -15.27 -6.62
CA GLU A 81 -9.59 -16.37 -6.85
C GLU A 81 -8.34 -16.25 -5.97
N ASP A 82 -7.94 -17.33 -5.30
CA ASP A 82 -6.80 -17.35 -4.36
C ASP A 82 -5.46 -17.40 -5.10
N ILE A 83 -4.85 -16.22 -5.28
CA ILE A 83 -3.56 -16.07 -5.97
C ILE A 83 -2.37 -16.62 -5.17
N THR A 84 -2.51 -16.90 -3.87
CA THR A 84 -1.43 -17.51 -3.08
C THR A 84 -1.11 -18.93 -3.54
N LYS A 85 -2.03 -19.55 -4.28
CA LYS A 85 -1.92 -20.90 -4.84
C LYS A 85 -1.48 -20.92 -6.30
N TYR A 86 -1.23 -19.76 -6.89
CA TYR A 86 -0.82 -19.68 -8.29
C TYR A 86 0.55 -20.30 -8.51
N THR A 87 0.68 -20.99 -9.62
CA THR A 87 1.97 -21.45 -10.13
C THR A 87 2.83 -20.25 -10.53
N PRO A 88 4.17 -20.41 -10.63
CA PRO A 88 5.05 -19.33 -11.09
C PRO A 88 4.60 -18.68 -12.40
N LYS A 89 4.10 -19.46 -13.36
CA LYS A 89 3.60 -18.97 -14.65
C LYS A 89 2.31 -18.16 -14.50
N GLN A 90 1.37 -18.59 -13.64
CA GLN A 90 0.16 -17.83 -13.36
C GLN A 90 0.47 -16.52 -12.66
N MET A 91 1.47 -16.52 -11.76
CA MET A 91 1.93 -15.29 -11.11
C MET A 91 2.65 -14.34 -12.08
N GLU A 92 3.37 -14.86 -13.05
CA GLU A 92 3.96 -14.05 -14.14
C GLU A 92 2.86 -13.36 -14.96
N ASP A 93 1.82 -14.10 -15.36
CA ASP A 93 0.64 -13.52 -16.04
C ASP A 93 -0.08 -12.49 -15.17
N PHE A 94 -0.26 -12.76 -13.87
CA PHE A 94 -0.89 -11.83 -12.94
C PHE A 94 -0.10 -10.52 -12.85
N ARG A 95 1.23 -10.58 -12.64
CA ARG A 95 2.12 -9.41 -12.57
C ARG A 95 2.22 -8.63 -13.88
N GLY A 96 2.07 -9.30 -15.01
CA GLY A 96 2.19 -8.64 -16.32
C GLY A 96 0.91 -8.01 -16.84
N LYS A 97 -0.27 -8.50 -16.38
CA LYS A 97 -1.57 -8.11 -16.96
C LYS A 97 -2.54 -7.50 -15.96
N HIS A 98 -2.48 -7.89 -14.70
CA HIS A 98 -3.51 -7.53 -13.71
C HIS A 98 -3.01 -6.64 -12.60
N CYS A 99 -1.76 -6.78 -12.19
CA CYS A 99 -1.18 -6.03 -11.10
C CYS A 99 0.21 -5.53 -11.49
N ALA A 100 0.41 -4.23 -11.46
CA ALA A 100 1.72 -3.62 -11.67
C ALA A 100 2.24 -2.98 -10.39
N MET A 101 3.56 -2.75 -10.32
CA MET A 101 4.18 -2.15 -9.16
C MET A 101 5.18 -1.06 -9.53
N ILE A 102 5.12 0.04 -8.79
CA ILE A 102 6.13 1.09 -8.77
C ILE A 102 6.95 0.91 -7.50
N PHE A 103 8.25 0.70 -7.63
CA PHE A 103 9.17 0.51 -6.52
C PHE A 103 9.69 1.86 -5.99
N GLN A 104 10.19 1.85 -4.76
CA GLN A 104 10.62 3.03 -4.01
C GLN A 104 11.74 3.81 -4.71
N ASP A 105 12.68 3.16 -5.38
CA ASP A 105 13.86 3.82 -5.98
C ASP A 105 13.84 3.74 -7.51
N PRO A 106 13.62 4.90 -8.20
CA PRO A 106 13.68 4.95 -9.66
C PRO A 106 15.06 4.66 -10.23
N MET A 107 16.12 4.83 -9.42
CA MET A 107 17.49 4.63 -9.90
C MET A 107 17.85 3.16 -10.07
N THR A 108 17.25 2.30 -9.25
CA THR A 108 17.47 0.85 -9.30
C THR A 108 16.45 0.12 -10.17
N SER A 109 15.29 0.75 -10.41
CA SER A 109 14.18 0.14 -11.19
C SER A 109 14.38 0.23 -12.70
N LEU A 110 15.08 1.28 -13.19
CA LEU A 110 15.41 1.41 -14.61
C LEU A 110 16.82 0.87 -14.87
N ASN A 111 16.93 -0.04 -15.83
CA ASN A 111 18.23 -0.57 -16.24
C ASN A 111 19.03 0.49 -17.02
N PRO A 112 20.21 0.94 -16.52
CA PRO A 112 20.95 2.04 -17.11
C PRO A 112 21.57 1.76 -18.48
N VAL A 113 21.69 0.48 -18.88
CA VAL A 113 22.32 0.08 -20.13
C VAL A 113 21.33 -0.10 -21.30
N TYR A 114 20.03 0.02 -21.03
CA TYR A 114 18.98 0.00 -22.05
C TYR A 114 18.31 1.36 -22.19
N THR A 115 17.87 1.68 -23.40
CA THR A 115 17.09 2.90 -23.63
C THR A 115 15.70 2.78 -22.99
N VAL A 116 15.10 3.92 -22.68
CA VAL A 116 13.73 4.01 -22.16
C VAL A 116 12.75 3.26 -23.06
N GLY A 117 12.85 3.45 -24.37
CA GLY A 117 11.98 2.77 -25.33
C GLY A 117 12.11 1.26 -25.30
N ASN A 118 13.34 0.74 -25.20
CA ASN A 118 13.53 -0.71 -25.12
C ASN A 118 12.86 -1.31 -23.87
N GLN A 119 12.98 -0.65 -22.72
CA GLN A 119 12.41 -1.12 -21.47
C GLN A 119 10.87 -1.09 -21.47
N ILE A 120 10.27 -0.01 -21.99
CA ILE A 120 8.80 0.07 -22.13
C ILE A 120 8.30 -0.97 -23.15
N MET A 121 8.96 -1.09 -24.31
CA MET A 121 8.59 -2.08 -25.32
C MET A 121 8.73 -3.53 -24.82
N GLU A 122 9.74 -3.83 -24.01
CA GLU A 122 9.90 -5.14 -23.35
C GLU A 122 8.67 -5.46 -22.48
N ALA A 123 8.23 -4.53 -21.63
CA ALA A 123 7.03 -4.71 -20.82
C ALA A 123 5.78 -4.99 -21.67
N ILE A 124 5.67 -4.37 -22.85
CA ILE A 124 4.57 -4.63 -23.79
C ILE A 124 4.68 -6.03 -24.41
N THR A 125 5.84 -6.36 -24.98
CA THR A 125 6.01 -7.56 -25.80
C THR A 125 6.09 -8.84 -24.99
N THR A 126 6.51 -8.78 -23.74
CA THR A 126 6.57 -9.94 -22.85
C THR A 126 5.18 -10.52 -22.57
N HIS A 127 4.16 -9.68 -22.43
CA HIS A 127 2.82 -10.11 -22.05
C HIS A 127 1.78 -10.00 -23.16
N ASN A 128 2.13 -9.36 -24.29
CA ASN A 128 1.25 -9.18 -25.44
C ASN A 128 1.94 -9.64 -26.71
N ASN A 129 1.23 -10.39 -27.52
CA ASN A 129 1.73 -10.84 -28.82
C ASN A 129 1.60 -9.72 -29.88
N VAL A 130 2.39 -8.64 -29.71
CA VAL A 130 2.38 -7.48 -30.59
C VAL A 130 3.75 -7.30 -31.30
N GLY A 131 3.72 -6.80 -32.52
CA GLY A 131 4.93 -6.52 -33.28
C GLY A 131 5.67 -5.28 -32.76
N ARG A 132 6.98 -5.20 -33.07
CA ARG A 132 7.86 -4.12 -32.60
C ARG A 132 7.35 -2.70 -32.94
N GLN A 133 6.79 -2.48 -34.13
CA GLN A 133 6.27 -1.20 -34.54
C GLN A 133 5.06 -0.77 -33.70
N GLU A 134 4.17 -1.70 -33.39
CA GLU A 134 3.03 -1.48 -32.53
C GLU A 134 3.47 -1.23 -31.08
N ALA A 135 4.44 -1.99 -30.56
CA ALA A 135 5.02 -1.76 -29.24
C ALA A 135 5.67 -0.36 -29.14
N GLU A 136 6.40 0.10 -30.17
CA GLU A 136 7.00 1.44 -30.20
C GLU A 136 5.92 2.53 -30.19
N LYS A 137 4.84 2.34 -30.94
CA LYS A 137 3.70 3.26 -30.96
C LYS A 137 3.05 3.37 -29.57
N LYS A 138 2.73 2.23 -28.94
CA LYS A 138 2.15 2.19 -27.58
C LYS A 138 3.09 2.81 -26.54
N ALA A 139 4.39 2.52 -26.62
CA ALA A 139 5.39 3.12 -25.75
C ALA A 139 5.43 4.65 -25.87
N LYS A 140 5.33 5.18 -27.08
CA LYS A 140 5.26 6.62 -27.33
C LYS A 140 3.99 7.22 -26.73
N GLU A 141 2.83 6.63 -27.01
CA GLU A 141 1.52 7.07 -26.48
C GLU A 141 1.52 7.08 -24.95
N MET A 142 2.14 6.07 -24.33
CA MET A 142 2.24 6.00 -22.88
C MET A 142 3.16 7.09 -22.29
N LEU A 143 4.30 7.40 -22.94
CA LEU A 143 5.14 8.51 -22.51
C LEU A 143 4.43 9.87 -22.62
N GLU A 144 3.62 10.07 -23.67
CA GLU A 144 2.79 11.26 -23.83
C GLU A 144 1.71 11.32 -22.74
N LEU A 145 1.09 10.19 -22.42
CA LEU A 145 0.06 10.07 -21.36
C LEU A 145 0.59 10.44 -19.97
N VAL A 146 1.84 10.06 -19.65
CA VAL A 146 2.48 10.45 -18.38
C VAL A 146 3.10 11.86 -18.43
N GLY A 147 2.84 12.62 -19.49
CA GLY A 147 3.28 14.02 -19.60
C GLY A 147 4.75 14.20 -19.94
N ILE A 148 5.37 13.27 -20.66
CA ILE A 148 6.72 13.39 -21.19
C ILE A 148 6.64 13.98 -22.61
N ASN A 149 7.09 15.23 -22.75
CA ASN A 149 7.16 15.91 -24.05
C ASN A 149 8.26 15.29 -24.93
N ASP A 150 8.06 15.36 -26.27
CA ASP A 150 9.00 14.86 -27.29
C ASP A 150 9.28 13.34 -27.09
N ALA A 151 8.22 12.58 -26.88
CA ALA A 151 8.28 11.14 -26.55
C ALA A 151 9.13 10.35 -27.54
N ALA A 152 9.06 10.65 -28.84
CA ALA A 152 9.85 9.96 -29.88
C ALA A 152 11.38 10.11 -29.69
N ARG A 153 11.84 11.26 -29.22
CA ARG A 153 13.24 11.49 -28.85
C ARG A 153 13.58 10.79 -27.54
N ARG A 154 12.67 10.87 -26.53
CA ARG A 154 12.88 10.30 -25.20
C ARG A 154 12.97 8.77 -25.20
N LEU A 155 12.25 8.08 -26.08
CA LEU A 155 12.36 6.63 -26.27
C LEU A 155 13.81 6.17 -26.59
N LYS A 156 14.61 7.02 -27.23
CA LYS A 156 15.99 6.72 -27.63
C LYS A 156 17.02 7.06 -26.55
N GLN A 157 16.61 7.75 -25.49
CA GLN A 157 17.48 8.14 -24.39
C GLN A 157 17.66 7.03 -23.35
N TYR A 158 18.77 7.12 -22.63
CA TYR A 158 19.06 6.25 -21.49
C TYR A 158 18.55 6.90 -20.18
N PRO A 159 18.29 6.11 -19.13
CA PRO A 159 17.81 6.65 -17.86
C PRO A 159 18.68 7.78 -17.28
N HIS A 160 20.00 7.70 -17.40
CA HIS A 160 20.93 8.71 -16.86
C HIS A 160 20.83 10.07 -17.57
N GLU A 161 20.25 10.14 -18.77
CA GLU A 161 20.02 11.39 -19.50
C GLU A 161 18.73 12.12 -19.08
N LEU A 162 17.95 11.52 -18.16
CA LEU A 162 16.67 12.05 -17.69
C LEU A 162 16.79 12.63 -16.28
N SER A 163 15.98 13.65 -15.97
CA SER A 163 15.83 14.16 -14.60
C SER A 163 15.11 13.13 -13.70
N GLY A 164 15.20 13.30 -12.36
CA GLY A 164 14.54 12.40 -11.40
C GLY A 164 13.04 12.26 -11.65
N GLY A 165 12.33 13.37 -11.80
CA GLY A 165 10.90 13.37 -12.11
C GLY A 165 10.56 12.73 -13.47
N MET A 166 11.43 12.87 -14.49
CA MET A 166 11.23 12.18 -15.76
C MET A 166 11.45 10.66 -15.63
N ARG A 167 12.43 10.21 -14.85
CA ARG A 167 12.62 8.78 -14.58
C ARG A 167 11.41 8.20 -13.87
N GLN A 168 10.85 8.93 -12.89
CA GLN A 168 9.63 8.51 -12.19
C GLN A 168 8.45 8.38 -13.17
N ARG A 169 8.26 9.34 -14.08
CA ARG A 169 7.22 9.26 -15.12
C ARG A 169 7.44 8.08 -16.07
N VAL A 170 8.68 7.76 -16.41
CA VAL A 170 9.02 6.56 -17.21
C VAL A 170 8.67 5.28 -16.46
N MET A 171 8.97 5.18 -15.17
CA MET A 171 8.57 4.02 -14.34
C MET A 171 7.04 3.85 -14.28
N ILE A 172 6.32 4.97 -14.11
CA ILE A 172 4.84 4.95 -14.17
C ILE A 172 4.38 4.47 -15.55
N ALA A 173 4.98 4.97 -16.63
CA ALA A 173 4.67 4.51 -17.99
C ALA A 173 4.90 3.01 -18.18
N MET A 174 6.03 2.47 -17.68
CA MET A 174 6.33 1.04 -17.73
C MET A 174 5.33 0.21 -16.94
N ALA A 175 4.94 0.67 -15.75
CA ALA A 175 3.96 -0.02 -14.92
C ALA A 175 2.56 -0.05 -15.55
N LEU A 176 2.18 1.02 -16.26
CA LEU A 176 0.82 1.19 -16.78
C LEU A 176 0.64 0.74 -18.24
N VAL A 177 1.72 0.45 -18.97
CA VAL A 177 1.64 0.14 -20.40
C VAL A 177 0.85 -1.14 -20.72
N SER A 178 0.69 -2.04 -19.76
CA SER A 178 -0.16 -3.23 -19.85
C SER A 178 -1.60 -3.01 -19.34
N GLU A 179 -1.96 -1.78 -18.98
CA GLU A 179 -3.28 -1.39 -18.46
C GLU A 179 -3.75 -2.29 -17.28
N PRO A 180 -2.98 -2.36 -16.19
CA PRO A 180 -3.29 -3.26 -15.09
C PRO A 180 -4.56 -2.82 -14.34
N SER A 181 -5.30 -3.78 -13.78
CA SER A 181 -6.44 -3.51 -12.90
C SER A 181 -6.03 -2.92 -11.55
N ILE A 182 -4.82 -3.25 -11.08
CA ILE A 182 -4.26 -2.80 -9.79
C ILE A 182 -2.87 -2.21 -10.02
N LEU A 183 -2.63 -1.02 -9.48
CA LEU A 183 -1.30 -0.43 -9.34
C LEU A 183 -0.90 -0.40 -7.87
N ILE A 184 0.20 -1.02 -7.51
CA ILE A 184 0.83 -0.90 -6.20
C ILE A 184 1.96 0.12 -6.31
N ALA A 185 1.93 1.19 -5.52
CA ALA A 185 2.95 2.22 -5.48
C ALA A 185 3.62 2.23 -4.11
N ASP A 186 4.84 1.70 -4.03
CA ASP A 186 5.62 1.66 -2.79
C ASP A 186 6.54 2.88 -2.73
N GLU A 187 6.18 3.83 -1.87
CA GLU A 187 6.85 5.12 -1.68
C GLU A 187 7.15 5.87 -3.00
N PRO A 188 6.15 6.08 -3.88
CA PRO A 188 6.37 6.50 -5.26
C PRO A 188 6.97 7.89 -5.41
N THR A 189 7.07 8.66 -4.36
CA THR A 189 7.58 10.05 -4.36
C THR A 189 8.81 10.25 -3.47
N THR A 190 9.32 9.20 -2.86
CA THR A 190 10.56 9.26 -2.06
C THR A 190 11.73 9.73 -2.93
N ALA A 191 12.57 10.60 -2.40
CA ALA A 191 13.70 11.24 -3.09
C ALA A 191 13.35 12.26 -4.20
N LEU A 192 12.09 12.69 -4.28
CA LEU A 192 11.68 13.80 -5.15
C LEU A 192 11.50 15.09 -4.33
N ASP A 193 11.73 16.25 -4.99
CA ASP A 193 11.35 17.51 -4.36
C ASP A 193 9.82 17.67 -4.27
N VAL A 194 9.36 18.52 -3.33
CA VAL A 194 7.95 18.68 -3.00
C VAL A 194 7.09 19.05 -4.22
N THR A 195 7.63 19.85 -5.14
CA THR A 195 6.90 20.28 -6.34
C THR A 195 6.70 19.12 -7.31
N ILE A 196 7.74 18.35 -7.56
CA ILE A 196 7.66 17.16 -8.42
C ILE A 196 6.80 16.07 -7.77
N GLN A 197 6.89 15.89 -6.44
CA GLN A 197 6.02 14.99 -5.70
C GLN A 197 4.54 15.30 -5.96
N ALA A 198 4.11 16.56 -5.79
CA ALA A 198 2.73 16.96 -6.05
C ALA A 198 2.29 16.65 -7.49
N GLN A 199 3.15 16.94 -8.48
CA GLN A 199 2.86 16.64 -9.90
C GLN A 199 2.74 15.14 -10.19
N ILE A 200 3.52 14.29 -9.52
CA ILE A 200 3.45 12.84 -9.69
C ILE A 200 2.16 12.28 -9.06
N LEU A 201 1.77 12.78 -7.88
CA LEU A 201 0.53 12.36 -7.23
C LEU A 201 -0.71 12.77 -8.05
N GLU A 202 -0.74 14.01 -8.56
CA GLU A 202 -1.81 14.47 -9.46
C GLU A 202 -1.89 13.61 -10.73
N LEU A 203 -0.75 13.33 -11.36
CA LEU A 203 -0.67 12.43 -12.51
C LEU A 203 -1.24 11.05 -12.19
N MET A 204 -0.90 10.45 -11.04
CA MET A 204 -1.39 9.13 -10.65
C MET A 204 -2.90 9.13 -10.44
N MET A 205 -3.47 10.18 -9.81
CA MET A 205 -4.93 10.33 -9.64
C MET A 205 -5.66 10.47 -10.99
N ASP A 206 -5.07 11.24 -11.91
CA ASP A 206 -5.64 11.40 -13.25
C ASP A 206 -5.62 10.10 -14.05
N LEU A 207 -4.51 9.35 -13.96
CA LEU A 207 -4.37 8.05 -14.62
C LEU A 207 -5.32 7.01 -14.00
N GLN A 208 -5.50 7.01 -12.68
CA GLN A 208 -6.48 6.16 -12.00
C GLN A 208 -7.88 6.36 -12.59
N LYS A 209 -8.33 7.61 -12.69
CA LYS A 209 -9.64 7.96 -13.23
C LYS A 209 -9.77 7.59 -14.72
N LYS A 210 -8.73 7.86 -15.52
CA LYS A 210 -8.74 7.61 -16.97
C LYS A 210 -8.77 6.11 -17.30
N LEU A 211 -8.01 5.31 -16.55
CA LEU A 211 -7.85 3.88 -16.79
C LEU A 211 -8.82 3.02 -15.97
N GLY A 212 -9.53 3.61 -15.00
CA GLY A 212 -10.44 2.88 -14.11
C GLY A 212 -9.74 1.88 -13.17
N MET A 213 -8.42 2.01 -12.98
CA MET A 213 -7.64 1.10 -12.15
C MET A 213 -7.78 1.39 -10.66
N ALA A 214 -7.57 0.37 -9.83
CA ALA A 214 -7.45 0.53 -8.38
C ALA A 214 -5.98 0.79 -7.99
N ILE A 215 -5.75 1.56 -6.91
CA ILE A 215 -4.40 1.88 -6.45
C ILE A 215 -4.20 1.47 -5.00
N ILE A 216 -3.08 0.80 -4.70
CA ILE A 216 -2.54 0.66 -3.33
C ILE A 216 -1.33 1.57 -3.21
N ILE A 217 -1.38 2.52 -2.28
CA ILE A 217 -0.27 3.44 -2.02
C ILE A 217 0.34 3.08 -0.67
N VAL A 218 1.61 2.72 -0.68
CA VAL A 218 2.39 2.48 0.52
C VAL A 218 3.31 3.67 0.75
N THR A 219 3.18 4.32 1.89
CA THR A 219 4.05 5.47 2.24
C THR A 219 4.10 5.70 3.74
N HIS A 220 5.06 6.47 4.18
CA HIS A 220 5.11 7.02 5.54
C HIS A 220 4.56 8.47 5.61
N ASP A 221 4.24 9.07 4.47
CA ASP A 221 3.72 10.43 4.37
C ASP A 221 2.19 10.44 4.42
N LEU A 222 1.66 10.88 5.55
CA LEU A 222 0.22 11.03 5.76
C LEU A 222 -0.43 12.11 4.87
N GLY A 223 0.34 13.11 4.42
CA GLY A 223 -0.15 14.13 3.50
C GLY A 223 -0.47 13.55 2.12
N VAL A 224 0.36 12.62 1.64
CA VAL A 224 0.13 11.86 0.41
C VAL A 224 -1.14 11.01 0.54
N ILE A 225 -1.25 10.27 1.63
CA ILE A 225 -2.40 9.40 1.92
C ILE A 225 -3.71 10.19 1.97
N ALA A 226 -3.71 11.36 2.62
CA ALA A 226 -4.90 12.21 2.73
C ALA A 226 -5.44 12.68 1.37
N GLN A 227 -4.56 12.86 0.39
CA GLN A 227 -4.94 13.34 -0.94
C GLN A 227 -5.41 12.24 -1.88
N MET A 228 -4.85 11.03 -1.74
CA MET A 228 -4.98 9.98 -2.74
C MET A 228 -5.86 8.80 -2.32
N SER A 229 -6.19 8.64 -1.03
CA SER A 229 -6.78 7.39 -0.56
C SER A 229 -8.25 7.52 -0.20
N ASP A 230 -9.08 6.63 -0.73
CA ASP A 230 -10.49 6.47 -0.29
C ASP A 230 -10.53 5.81 1.10
N GLU A 231 -9.70 4.78 1.30
CA GLU A 231 -9.53 4.07 2.57
C GLU A 231 -8.07 4.08 3.01
N ILE A 232 -7.84 4.06 4.31
CA ILE A 232 -6.52 4.10 4.92
C ILE A 232 -6.37 2.95 5.90
N VAL A 233 -5.23 2.28 5.83
CA VAL A 233 -4.78 1.25 6.76
C VAL A 233 -3.51 1.74 7.46
N VAL A 234 -3.56 1.87 8.78
CA VAL A 234 -2.41 2.25 9.61
C VAL A 234 -1.75 1.00 10.17
N MET A 235 -0.48 0.77 9.85
CA MET A 235 0.27 -0.41 10.25
C MET A 235 1.37 -0.10 11.26
N TYR A 236 1.47 -0.92 12.30
CA TYR A 236 2.56 -0.91 13.27
C TYR A 236 2.95 -2.33 13.68
N GLY A 237 4.25 -2.65 13.66
CA GLY A 237 4.75 -3.95 14.11
C GLY A 237 4.15 -5.14 13.36
N GLY A 238 3.92 -5.00 12.06
CA GLY A 238 3.35 -6.06 11.20
C GLY A 238 1.84 -6.25 11.34
N ARG A 239 1.14 -5.38 12.07
CA ARG A 239 -0.31 -5.47 12.30
C ARG A 239 -1.02 -4.20 11.88
N ILE A 240 -2.33 -4.31 11.61
CA ILE A 240 -3.21 -3.16 11.44
C ILE A 240 -3.59 -2.65 12.84
N CYS A 241 -3.31 -1.36 13.07
CA CYS A 241 -3.70 -0.67 14.30
C CYS A 241 -5.05 0.00 14.16
N GLU A 242 -5.32 0.56 12.97
CA GLU A 242 -6.52 1.33 12.69
C GLU A 242 -6.75 1.36 11.19
N ARG A 243 -8.00 1.35 10.76
CA ARG A 243 -8.39 1.55 9.36
C ARG A 243 -9.74 2.25 9.26
N GLY A 244 -9.89 3.01 8.19
CA GLY A 244 -11.10 3.78 7.92
C GLY A 244 -10.93 4.70 6.73
N THR A 245 -11.89 5.60 6.52
CA THR A 245 -11.78 6.68 5.54
C THR A 245 -10.73 7.70 5.96
N ALA A 246 -10.32 8.59 5.03
CA ALA A 246 -9.45 9.71 5.37
C ALA A 246 -10.05 10.57 6.50
N GLU A 247 -11.38 10.77 6.50
CA GLU A 247 -12.07 11.52 7.55
C GLU A 247 -11.94 10.85 8.92
N ASP A 248 -12.12 9.52 8.99
CA ASP A 248 -11.98 8.76 10.22
C ASP A 248 -10.57 8.88 10.80
N ILE A 249 -9.55 8.66 9.97
CA ILE A 249 -8.16 8.61 10.41
C ILE A 249 -7.61 9.99 10.77
N PHE A 250 -7.96 11.04 10.02
CA PHE A 250 -7.39 12.38 10.25
C PHE A 250 -8.13 13.18 11.31
N TYR A 251 -9.45 13.02 11.43
CA TYR A 251 -10.25 13.83 12.34
C TYR A 251 -10.75 13.08 13.58
N ASN A 252 -10.88 11.76 13.50
CA ASN A 252 -11.39 10.92 14.60
C ASN A 252 -10.44 9.76 14.96
N PRO A 253 -9.11 9.94 15.01
CA PRO A 253 -8.17 8.83 15.25
C PRO A 253 -8.45 8.17 16.59
N CYS A 254 -8.49 6.84 16.61
CA CYS A 254 -8.82 6.04 17.78
C CYS A 254 -7.60 5.37 18.42
N HIS A 255 -6.65 4.89 17.60
CA HIS A 255 -5.44 4.26 18.12
C HIS A 255 -4.38 5.29 18.50
N GLU A 256 -3.72 5.13 19.65
CA GLU A 256 -2.72 6.08 20.15
C GLU A 256 -1.51 6.24 19.20
N TYR A 257 -1.17 5.22 18.44
CA TYR A 257 -0.15 5.33 17.39
C TYR A 257 -0.58 6.28 16.27
N THR A 258 -1.80 6.17 15.77
CA THR A 258 -2.36 7.07 14.75
C THR A 258 -2.36 8.51 15.24
N LYS A 259 -2.81 8.74 16.49
CA LYS A 259 -2.74 10.06 17.13
C LYS A 259 -1.30 10.59 17.21
N GLY A 260 -0.35 9.70 17.52
CA GLY A 260 1.08 10.03 17.55
C GLY A 260 1.62 10.44 16.18
N LEU A 261 1.27 9.69 15.12
CA LEU A 261 1.64 10.01 13.75
C LEU A 261 1.11 11.39 13.33
N LEU A 262 -0.18 11.65 13.60
CA LEU A 262 -0.81 12.94 13.28
C LEU A 262 -0.21 14.12 14.03
N ARG A 263 0.21 13.94 15.29
CA ARG A 263 0.90 14.96 16.09
C ARG A 263 2.30 15.31 15.58
N SER A 264 2.91 14.43 14.82
CA SER A 264 4.24 14.64 14.21
C SER A 264 4.19 15.34 12.84
N ILE A 265 3.01 15.59 12.27
CA ILE A 265 2.86 16.31 11.00
C ILE A 265 2.88 17.82 11.24
N PRO A 266 3.60 18.61 10.41
CA PRO A 266 3.50 20.06 10.42
C PRO A 266 2.09 20.51 10.04
N SER A 267 1.39 21.22 10.92
CA SER A 267 0.08 21.82 10.64
C SER A 267 0.24 23.28 10.22
N VAL A 268 -0.30 23.64 9.06
CA VAL A 268 -0.31 25.04 8.54
C VAL A 268 -0.97 25.99 9.54
N ASN A 269 -2.00 25.53 10.24
CA ASN A 269 -2.74 26.32 11.23
C ASN A 269 -2.01 26.46 12.58
N ASN A 270 -0.91 25.76 12.81
CA ASN A 270 -0.18 25.71 14.07
C ASN A 270 1.34 25.79 13.91
N MET A 271 1.84 26.63 13.01
CA MET A 271 3.29 26.81 12.78
C MET A 271 4.12 27.13 14.05
N LYS A 272 3.45 27.55 15.14
CA LYS A 272 4.11 27.85 16.43
C LYS A 272 4.15 26.65 17.40
N LYS A 273 3.44 25.54 17.12
CA LYS A 273 3.50 24.36 17.98
C LYS A 273 4.70 23.51 17.59
N LYS A 274 5.53 23.20 18.57
CA LYS A 274 6.65 22.26 18.44
C LYS A 274 6.08 20.90 18.01
N LEU A 275 6.64 20.31 16.94
CA LEU A 275 6.31 18.95 16.53
C LEU A 275 6.71 17.99 17.67
N ILE A 276 5.80 17.10 18.01
CA ILE A 276 6.03 16.11 19.06
C ILE A 276 6.21 14.74 18.37
N PRO A 277 7.46 14.27 18.23
CA PRO A 277 7.71 12.95 17.67
C PRO A 277 7.18 11.88 18.62
N ILE A 278 6.84 10.71 18.07
CA ILE A 278 6.51 9.54 18.87
C ILE A 278 7.76 9.11 19.62
N ALA A 279 7.70 9.13 20.94
CA ALA A 279 8.85 8.78 21.80
C ALA A 279 9.26 7.30 21.65
N GLY A 280 10.52 7.00 21.94
CA GLY A 280 11.07 5.64 21.88
C GLY A 280 11.43 5.16 20.48
N THR A 281 11.91 3.93 20.38
CA THR A 281 12.30 3.27 19.12
C THR A 281 11.20 2.38 18.61
N PRO A 282 11.02 2.26 17.27
CA PRO A 282 10.13 1.26 16.68
C PRO A 282 10.44 -0.14 17.19
N ILE A 283 9.39 -0.97 17.24
CA ILE A 283 9.53 -2.33 17.74
C ILE A 283 10.40 -3.21 16.85
N ASN A 284 11.17 -4.09 17.48
CA ASN A 284 11.94 -5.11 16.78
C ASN A 284 11.05 -6.32 16.50
N LEU A 285 10.80 -6.59 15.21
CA LEU A 285 9.93 -7.69 14.76
C LEU A 285 10.48 -9.09 15.08
N LEU A 286 11.76 -9.21 15.43
CA LEU A 286 12.35 -10.47 15.88
C LEU A 286 11.84 -10.85 17.29
N ASN A 287 11.60 -9.83 18.14
CA ASN A 287 11.22 -9.99 19.54
C ASN A 287 9.86 -9.31 19.79
N MET A 288 8.81 -9.80 19.16
CA MET A 288 7.47 -9.24 19.32
C MET A 288 6.94 -9.47 20.75
N PRO A 289 6.29 -8.45 21.37
CA PRO A 289 5.66 -8.62 22.67
C PRO A 289 4.46 -9.55 22.55
N LYS A 290 4.07 -10.12 23.70
CA LYS A 290 2.86 -10.97 23.81
C LYS A 290 1.57 -10.16 23.64
N GLY A 291 1.61 -8.87 23.91
CA GLY A 291 0.48 -7.95 23.87
C GLY A 291 0.52 -6.96 22.72
N CYS A 292 -0.03 -5.77 22.95
CA CYS A 292 -0.06 -4.71 21.96
C CYS A 292 1.37 -4.28 21.55
N ALA A 293 1.66 -4.31 20.26
CA ALA A 293 2.98 -3.97 19.73
C ALA A 293 3.42 -2.52 20.06
N PHE A 294 2.47 -1.60 20.17
CA PHE A 294 2.73 -0.19 20.49
C PHE A 294 2.82 0.10 21.99
N CYS A 295 2.55 -0.88 22.86
CA CYS A 295 2.44 -0.71 24.31
C CYS A 295 3.63 0.04 24.94
N ALA A 296 4.88 -0.27 24.54
CA ALA A 296 6.09 0.33 25.08
C ALA A 296 6.24 1.84 24.76
N ARG A 297 5.51 2.35 23.77
CA ARG A 297 5.53 3.76 23.31
C ARG A 297 4.21 4.48 23.56
N CYS A 298 3.24 3.81 24.14
CA CYS A 298 1.89 4.32 24.35
C CYS A 298 1.75 5.01 25.69
N ASP A 299 1.43 6.32 25.70
CA ASP A 299 1.22 7.09 26.92
C ASP A 299 0.02 6.59 27.74
N ASN A 300 -0.95 5.93 27.08
CA ASN A 300 -2.17 5.40 27.67
C ASN A 300 -2.15 3.88 27.85
N ALA A 301 -0.96 3.25 27.93
CA ALA A 301 -0.82 1.81 28.04
C ALA A 301 -1.47 1.27 29.34
N MET A 302 -2.30 0.22 29.21
CA MET A 302 -2.91 -0.48 30.32
C MET A 302 -2.18 -1.81 30.60
N LYS A 303 -2.40 -2.40 31.78
CA LYS A 303 -1.78 -3.71 32.14
C LYS A 303 -2.09 -4.81 31.11
N ILE A 304 -3.31 -4.83 30.57
CA ILE A 304 -3.72 -5.79 29.55
C ILE A 304 -2.91 -5.67 28.25
N CYS A 305 -2.50 -4.44 27.89
CA CYS A 305 -1.67 -4.19 26.70
C CYS A 305 -0.31 -4.89 26.75
N LEU A 306 0.20 -5.26 27.91
CA LEU A 306 1.46 -6.00 28.07
C LEU A 306 1.33 -7.49 27.72
N THR A 307 0.13 -8.07 27.86
CA THR A 307 -0.07 -9.53 27.85
C THR A 307 -0.97 -10.01 26.72
N GLN A 308 -1.84 -9.16 26.18
CA GLN A 308 -2.82 -9.54 25.18
C GLN A 308 -2.85 -8.54 24.02
N VAL A 309 -2.95 -9.07 22.79
CA VAL A 309 -3.16 -8.27 21.58
C VAL A 309 -4.64 -7.86 21.55
N PRO A 310 -4.97 -6.59 21.32
CA PRO A 310 -6.36 -6.19 21.15
C PRO A 310 -6.92 -6.71 19.83
N ASP A 311 -8.16 -7.17 19.85
CA ASP A 311 -8.92 -7.49 18.65
C ASP A 311 -9.28 -6.20 17.90
N GLU A 312 -9.47 -6.30 16.57
CA GLU A 312 -10.01 -5.23 15.78
C GLU A 312 -11.51 -5.07 16.11
N VAL A 313 -11.90 -3.87 16.51
CA VAL A 313 -13.29 -3.55 16.83
C VAL A 313 -13.80 -2.43 15.94
N ARG A 314 -15.08 -2.54 15.58
CA ARG A 314 -15.78 -1.50 14.83
C ARG A 314 -16.09 -0.31 15.72
N ILE A 315 -15.67 0.87 15.30
CA ILE A 315 -15.92 2.15 15.97
C ILE A 315 -17.12 2.86 15.32
N ASP A 316 -17.20 2.81 13.99
CA ASP A 316 -18.30 3.34 13.20
C ASP A 316 -18.44 2.49 11.92
N LYS A 317 -19.32 2.87 10.99
CA LYS A 317 -19.63 2.14 9.75
C LYS A 317 -18.40 1.79 8.92
N THR A 318 -17.43 2.71 8.86
CA THR A 318 -16.21 2.60 8.05
C THR A 318 -14.94 2.50 8.88
N HIS A 319 -15.02 2.76 10.20
CA HIS A 319 -13.89 2.93 11.09
C HIS A 319 -13.70 1.73 12.02
N LEU A 320 -12.51 1.14 11.99
CA LEU A 320 -12.10 0.01 12.85
C LEU A 320 -10.76 0.32 13.51
N ALA A 321 -10.58 -0.15 14.75
CA ALA A 321 -9.33 0.05 15.49
C ALA A 321 -9.02 -1.14 16.40
N SER A 322 -7.73 -1.47 16.53
CA SER A 322 -7.20 -2.54 17.39
C SER A 322 -6.60 -1.93 18.66
N CYS A 323 -7.43 -1.45 19.58
CA CYS A 323 -6.98 -0.82 20.83
C CYS A 323 -7.89 -1.16 22.02
N TRP A 324 -7.30 -1.55 23.15
CA TRP A 324 -8.01 -1.91 24.37
C TRP A 324 -8.84 -0.74 24.95
N ILE A 325 -8.43 0.51 24.74
CA ILE A 325 -9.21 1.69 25.13
C ILE A 325 -10.55 1.70 24.40
N ASN A 326 -10.52 1.48 23.09
CA ASN A 326 -11.72 1.47 22.27
C ASN A 326 -12.63 0.27 22.59
N ILE A 327 -12.06 -0.90 22.92
CA ILE A 327 -12.84 -2.05 23.38
C ILE A 327 -13.55 -1.75 24.67
N ARG A 328 -12.88 -1.10 25.65
CA ARG A 328 -13.45 -0.71 26.93
C ARG A 328 -14.59 0.30 26.79
N ASP A 329 -14.39 1.30 25.93
CA ASP A 329 -15.26 2.49 25.83
C ASP A 329 -16.29 2.36 24.68
N ASN A 330 -16.31 1.22 23.95
CA ASN A 330 -17.12 1.03 22.76
C ASN A 330 -18.60 0.71 23.10
N LYS A 331 -19.47 1.67 22.77
CA LYS A 331 -20.92 1.54 22.97
C LYS A 331 -21.56 0.44 22.11
N TYR A 332 -21.06 0.21 20.88
CA TYR A 332 -21.61 -0.81 19.97
C TYR A 332 -21.40 -2.25 20.48
N LEU A 333 -20.29 -2.53 21.15
CA LEU A 333 -20.06 -3.86 21.74
C LEU A 333 -21.04 -4.16 22.91
N HIS A 334 -21.62 -3.14 23.52
CA HIS A 334 -22.62 -3.31 24.56
C HIS A 334 -24.02 -3.50 23.98
N GLU A 335 -24.32 -2.90 22.82
CA GLU A 335 -25.61 -3.05 22.11
C GLU A 335 -25.75 -4.44 21.48
N GLU A 336 -24.75 -4.94 20.75
CA GLU A 336 -24.76 -6.31 20.19
C GLU A 336 -24.89 -7.39 21.25
N LYS A 337 -24.28 -7.22 22.44
CA LYS A 337 -24.45 -8.15 23.56
C LYS A 337 -25.84 -8.06 24.22
N ALA A 338 -26.50 -6.94 24.12
CA ALA A 338 -27.86 -6.78 24.61
C ALA A 338 -28.89 -7.44 23.68
N GLU A 339 -28.69 -7.38 22.36
CA GLU A 339 -29.55 -8.02 21.36
C GLU A 339 -29.41 -9.57 21.35
N VAL A 340 -28.20 -10.10 21.64
CA VAL A 340 -27.97 -11.54 21.72
C VAL A 340 -28.55 -12.17 23.02
N ASN A 341 -28.78 -11.37 24.07
CA ASN A 341 -29.30 -11.81 25.36
C ASN A 341 -30.79 -11.45 25.59
N ALA A 342 -31.47 -10.88 24.59
CA ALA A 342 -32.89 -10.56 24.60
C ALA A 342 -33.65 -11.52 23.69
#